data_dfde4323d09ddce8760e660cdf3f048e
#
_entry.id   dfde4323d09ddce8760e660cdf3f048e
#
_cell.length_a   1.000
_cell.length_b   1.000
_cell.length_c   1.000
_cell.angle_alpha   90.00
_cell.angle_beta   90.00
_cell.angle_gamma   90.00
#
_symmetry.space_group_name_H-M   'P 1'
#
loop_
_entity.id
_entity.type
_entity.pdbx_description
1 polymer ?
#
loop_
_entity_poly.entity_id
_entity_poly.type
_entity_poly.pdbx_seq_one_letter_code
_entity_poly.pdbx_strand_id
1 'polypeptide(L)'
;MKSGVSARVPRIRAAECVSGVLIRDCSVLVEKRRADDDADPGLVLLPGGHVEVGESLDQALKREMQEELGVRVEKVAPIRVRYYTASNGERQRIHYFRIKDWKGKIRSNEAESVYWESDIRHLSDSIERKIVLKLLSQVSRV
;
A
#
# COMPACT_ATOMS: atom_id res chain seq x y z
N MET A 1 6.12 43.99 2.63
CA MET A 1 5.80 43.21 2.76
C MET A 1 5.27 42.28 2.08
N LYS A 2 5.04 42.01 1.81
CA LYS A 2 4.60 41.24 1.42
C LYS A 2 4.52 40.20 1.34
N SER A 3 4.91 40.11 1.41
CA SER A 3 5.21 38.96 1.39
C SER A 3 4.31 37.91 1.70
N GLY A 4 3.70 37.77 2.42
CA GLY A 4 2.77 36.78 2.81
C GLY A 4 1.91 36.21 1.72
N VAL A 5 2.08 36.72 0.55
CA VAL A 5 1.29 36.28 -0.60
C VAL A 5 1.54 34.83 -0.97
N SER A 6 2.82 34.41 -0.93
CA SER A 6 3.16 33.03 -1.28
C SER A 6 2.56 32.02 -0.29
N ALA A 7 2.36 32.43 0.96
CA ALA A 7 1.78 31.57 1.96
C ALA A 7 0.28 31.32 1.72
N ARG A 8 -0.32 32.06 0.82
CA ARG A 8 -1.74 31.94 0.54
C ARG A 8 -2.08 30.89 -0.51
N VAL A 9 -1.08 30.33 -1.16
CA VAL A 9 -1.30 29.22 -2.07
C VAL A 9 -1.76 28.02 -1.22
N PRO A 10 -2.96 27.51 -1.45
CA PRO A 10 -3.46 26.41 -0.66
C PRO A 10 -2.56 25.18 -0.83
N ARG A 11 -2.12 24.61 0.26
CA ARG A 11 -1.45 23.32 0.20
C ARG A 11 -2.50 22.22 0.16
N ILE A 12 -2.38 21.36 -0.82
CA ILE A 12 -3.21 20.17 -0.89
C ILE A 12 -2.65 19.21 0.14
N ARG A 13 -3.42 18.97 1.19
CA ARG A 13 -3.02 18.01 2.21
C ARG A 13 -3.25 16.61 1.71
N ALA A 14 -2.27 15.78 1.90
CA ALA A 14 -2.37 14.36 1.58
C ALA A 14 -2.52 13.58 2.88
N ALA A 15 -3.38 12.58 2.86
CA ALA A 15 -3.49 11.62 3.94
C ALA A 15 -2.26 10.71 3.90
N GLU A 16 -1.63 10.48 5.05
CA GLU A 16 -0.50 9.57 5.14
C GLU A 16 -1.01 8.14 5.12
N CYS A 17 -0.45 7.33 4.24
CA CYS A 17 -0.84 5.93 4.07
C CYS A 17 0.39 5.04 4.02
N VAL A 18 0.20 3.77 4.34
CA VAL A 18 1.24 2.74 4.24
C VAL A 18 0.72 1.61 3.37
N SER A 19 1.64 0.92 2.70
CA SER A 19 1.32 -0.24 1.88
C SER A 19 2.44 -1.25 1.98
N GLY A 20 2.08 -2.54 1.99
CA GLY A 20 3.02 -3.64 2.17
C GLY A 20 3.15 -4.50 0.93
N VAL A 21 4.38 -4.87 0.59
CA VAL A 21 4.67 -5.78 -0.51
C VAL A 21 5.15 -7.10 0.08
N LEU A 22 4.32 -8.13 -0.03
CA LEU A 22 4.63 -9.50 0.40
C LEU A 22 4.85 -10.32 -0.86
N ILE A 23 5.99 -11.00 -0.94
CA ILE A 23 6.35 -11.84 -2.10
C ILE A 23 6.57 -13.28 -1.64
N ARG A 24 6.04 -14.22 -2.40
CA ARG A 24 6.24 -15.66 -2.20
C ARG A 24 6.23 -16.34 -3.56
N ASP A 25 7.28 -17.12 -3.85
CA ASP A 25 7.35 -17.94 -5.07
C ASP A 25 7.04 -17.16 -6.35
N CYS A 26 7.66 -16.00 -6.54
CA CYS A 26 7.46 -15.14 -7.71
C CYS A 26 6.05 -14.56 -7.83
N SER A 27 5.29 -14.58 -6.75
CA SER A 27 3.96 -13.97 -6.68
C SER A 27 3.95 -12.87 -5.63
N VAL A 28 3.06 -11.91 -5.79
CA VAL A 28 2.85 -10.81 -4.85
C VAL A 28 1.44 -10.91 -4.27
N LEU A 29 1.32 -10.60 -2.98
CA LEU A 29 0.01 -10.57 -2.35
C LEU A 29 -0.71 -9.29 -2.74
N VAL A 30 -1.93 -9.45 -3.27
CA VAL A 30 -2.78 -8.34 -3.68
C VAL A 30 -4.14 -8.46 -3.02
N GLU A 31 -4.84 -7.33 -2.96
CA GLU A 31 -6.23 -7.31 -2.53
C GLU A 31 -7.11 -6.74 -3.63
N LYS A 32 -8.26 -7.36 -3.83
CA LYS A 32 -9.29 -6.81 -4.69
C LYS A 32 -10.25 -6.05 -3.79
N ARG A 33 -10.40 -4.75 -4.05
CA ARG A 33 -11.29 -3.91 -3.27
C ARG A 33 -12.74 -4.26 -3.57
N ARG A 34 -13.60 -4.12 -2.55
CA ARG A 34 -15.03 -4.39 -2.71
C ARG A 34 -15.65 -3.46 -3.73
N ALA A 35 -16.65 -3.96 -4.47
CA ALA A 35 -17.36 -3.15 -5.45
C ALA A 35 -18.13 -1.99 -4.81
N ASP A 36 -18.46 -2.11 -3.53
CA ASP A 36 -19.15 -1.07 -2.76
C ASP A 36 -18.21 -0.19 -1.94
N ASP A 37 -16.90 -0.30 -2.17
CA ASP A 37 -15.93 0.52 -1.45
C ASP A 37 -16.05 1.98 -1.86
N ASP A 38 -15.85 2.88 -0.92
CA ASP A 38 -15.90 4.32 -1.15
C ASP A 38 -14.76 4.80 -2.02
N ALA A 39 -13.60 4.19 -1.88
CA ALA A 39 -12.39 4.52 -2.65
C ALA A 39 -11.97 3.34 -3.50
N ASP A 40 -11.68 3.60 -4.77
CA ASP A 40 -11.10 2.63 -5.71
C ASP A 40 -11.87 1.30 -5.78
N PRO A 41 -13.21 1.31 -5.93
CA PRO A 41 -13.97 0.07 -5.92
C PRO A 41 -13.53 -0.87 -7.04
N GLY A 42 -13.38 -2.15 -6.70
CA GLY A 42 -13.03 -3.19 -7.64
C GLY A 42 -11.59 -3.23 -8.12
N LEU A 43 -10.75 -2.28 -7.69
CA LEU A 43 -9.35 -2.26 -8.10
C LEU A 43 -8.56 -3.34 -7.37
N VAL A 44 -7.51 -3.82 -8.04
CA VAL A 44 -6.55 -4.77 -7.49
C VAL A 44 -5.29 -4.01 -7.10
N LEU A 45 -5.04 -3.91 -5.81
CA LEU A 45 -3.98 -3.09 -5.25
C LEU A 45 -3.18 -3.87 -4.20
N LEU A 46 -2.02 -3.34 -3.86
CA LEU A 46 -1.25 -3.85 -2.73
C LEU A 46 -1.98 -3.50 -1.43
N PRO A 47 -1.93 -4.38 -0.41
CA PRO A 47 -2.61 -4.12 0.86
C PRO A 47 -2.01 -2.93 1.60
N GLY A 48 -2.86 -2.16 2.27
CA GLY A 48 -2.42 -1.00 3.03
C GLY A 48 -3.59 -0.21 3.58
N GLY A 49 -3.29 0.92 4.18
CA GLY A 49 -4.31 1.79 4.75
C GLY A 49 -3.74 3.07 5.31
N HIS A 50 -4.60 3.83 5.98
CA HIS A 50 -4.25 5.13 6.53
C HIS A 50 -3.43 5.03 7.80
N VAL A 51 -2.51 5.97 7.98
CA VAL A 51 -1.79 6.17 9.24
C VAL A 51 -2.71 6.94 10.18
N GLU A 52 -2.89 6.44 11.38
CA GLU A 52 -3.72 7.11 12.39
C GLU A 52 -2.92 8.16 13.14
N VAL A 53 -3.62 9.13 13.72
CA VAL A 53 -3.01 10.19 14.49
C VAL A 53 -2.15 9.58 15.61
N GLY A 54 -0.90 10.03 15.69
CA GLY A 54 0.03 9.55 16.72
C GLY A 54 0.77 8.27 16.38
N GLU A 55 0.45 7.61 15.26
CA GLU A 55 1.17 6.42 14.83
C GLU A 55 2.44 6.79 14.05
N SER A 56 3.48 6.00 14.22
CA SER A 56 4.59 5.98 13.29
C SER A 56 4.20 5.17 12.06
N LEU A 57 4.96 5.30 10.99
CA LEU A 57 4.73 4.49 9.78
C LEU A 57 4.82 3.00 10.08
N ASP A 58 5.80 2.60 10.90
CA ASP A 58 6.00 1.22 11.29
C ASP A 58 4.80 0.68 12.08
N GLN A 59 4.29 1.47 13.01
CA GLN A 59 3.11 1.10 13.79
C GLN A 59 1.87 0.96 12.90
N ALA A 60 1.69 1.89 11.97
CA ALA A 60 0.57 1.85 11.04
C ALA A 60 0.63 0.62 10.15
N LEU A 61 1.82 0.31 9.62
CA LEU A 61 2.00 -0.87 8.76
C LEU A 61 1.65 -2.16 9.52
N LYS A 62 2.17 -2.30 10.74
CA LYS A 62 1.90 -3.48 11.55
C LYS A 62 0.41 -3.62 11.86
N ARG A 63 -0.24 -2.52 12.23
CA ARG A 63 -1.66 -2.53 12.51
C ARG A 63 -2.49 -2.88 11.29
N GLU A 64 -2.20 -2.24 10.14
CA GLU A 64 -2.94 -2.49 8.90
C GLU A 64 -2.80 -3.93 8.43
N MET A 65 -1.59 -4.48 8.48
CA MET A 65 -1.38 -5.87 8.07
C MET A 65 -2.11 -6.84 9.01
N GLN A 66 -2.18 -6.54 10.29
CA GLN A 66 -2.95 -7.35 11.23
C GLN A 66 -4.45 -7.24 10.95
N GLU A 67 -4.96 -6.02 10.73
CA GLU A 67 -6.38 -5.81 10.49
C GLU A 67 -6.85 -6.40 9.16
N GLU A 68 -6.09 -6.17 8.10
CA GLU A 68 -6.49 -6.60 6.76
C GLU A 68 -6.19 -8.06 6.47
N LEU A 69 -5.04 -8.54 6.90
CA LEU A 69 -4.53 -9.86 6.52
C LEU A 69 -4.41 -10.85 7.67
N GLY A 70 -4.51 -10.39 8.91
CA GLY A 70 -4.36 -11.25 10.08
C GLY A 70 -2.94 -11.71 10.33
N VAL A 71 -1.94 -10.99 9.83
CA VAL A 71 -0.53 -11.38 9.99
C VAL A 71 0.22 -10.39 10.87
N ARG A 72 1.24 -10.91 11.55
CA ARG A 72 2.17 -10.11 12.35
C ARG A 72 3.44 -9.90 11.55
N VAL A 73 3.73 -8.65 11.24
CA VAL A 73 4.90 -8.26 10.45
C VAL A 73 6.14 -8.30 11.34
N GLU A 74 7.20 -8.95 10.84
CA GLU A 74 8.44 -9.12 11.62
C GLU A 74 9.60 -8.28 11.06
N LYS A 75 9.83 -8.32 9.76
CA LYS A 75 10.93 -7.61 9.11
C LYS A 75 10.42 -6.82 7.93
N VAL A 76 10.79 -5.54 7.86
CA VAL A 76 10.35 -4.65 6.78
C VAL A 76 11.52 -3.82 6.29
N ALA A 77 11.41 -3.35 5.05
CA ALA A 77 12.35 -2.40 4.47
C ALA A 77 11.57 -1.37 3.65
N PRO A 78 11.88 -0.08 3.78
CA PRO A 78 11.20 0.93 2.98
C PRO A 78 11.60 0.79 1.50
N ILE A 79 10.65 1.06 0.60
CA ILE A 79 10.85 0.96 -0.84
C ILE A 79 10.82 2.33 -1.48
N ARG A 80 9.68 3.02 -1.38
CA ARG A 80 9.50 4.34 -1.98
C ARG A 80 8.26 5.01 -1.41
N VAL A 81 8.14 6.30 -1.70
CA VAL A 81 6.98 7.12 -1.37
C VAL A 81 6.41 7.67 -2.67
N ARG A 82 5.09 7.70 -2.78
CA ARG A 82 4.44 8.31 -3.94
C ARG A 82 3.17 9.03 -3.52
N TYR A 83 2.74 9.98 -4.35
CA TYR A 83 1.43 10.60 -4.21
C TYR A 83 0.44 9.88 -5.11
N TYR A 84 -0.78 9.77 -4.62
CA TYR A 84 -1.86 9.07 -5.31
C TYR A 84 -3.18 9.78 -5.01
N THR A 85 -4.03 9.91 -6.00
CA THR A 85 -5.38 10.42 -5.79
C THR A 85 -6.35 9.27 -5.97
N ALA A 86 -7.05 8.90 -4.90
CA ALA A 86 -8.04 7.83 -4.94
C ALA A 86 -9.28 8.28 -5.73
N SER A 87 -10.10 7.32 -6.14
CA SER A 87 -11.27 7.62 -6.97
C SER A 87 -12.30 8.52 -6.27
N ASN A 88 -12.30 8.56 -4.95
CA ASN A 88 -13.16 9.45 -4.17
C ASN A 88 -12.59 10.87 -4.04
N GLY A 89 -11.44 11.14 -4.66
CA GLY A 89 -10.79 12.44 -4.63
C GLY A 89 -9.78 12.61 -3.49
N GLU A 90 -9.64 11.64 -2.61
CA GLU A 90 -8.69 11.75 -1.51
C GLU A 90 -7.27 11.70 -2.04
N ARG A 91 -6.46 12.71 -1.69
CA ARG A 91 -5.05 12.71 -2.02
C ARG A 91 -4.29 11.97 -0.92
N GLN A 92 -3.46 11.04 -1.32
CA GLN A 92 -2.71 10.17 -0.42
C GLN A 92 -1.23 10.28 -0.67
N ARG A 93 -0.46 10.20 0.41
CA ARG A 93 0.99 10.03 0.35
C ARG A 93 1.27 8.62 0.86
N ILE A 94 1.63 7.73 -0.05
CA ILE A 94 1.74 6.31 0.27
C ILE A 94 3.20 5.91 0.46
N HIS A 95 3.50 5.33 1.61
CA HIS A 95 4.82 4.80 1.94
C HIS A 95 4.78 3.29 1.75
N TYR A 96 5.54 2.80 0.78
CA TYR A 96 5.62 1.38 0.46
C TYR A 96 6.76 0.72 1.21
N PHE A 97 6.47 -0.44 1.78
CA PHE A 97 7.45 -1.25 2.50
C PHE A 97 7.45 -2.66 1.95
N ARG A 98 8.64 -3.23 1.77
CA ARG A 98 8.75 -4.67 1.56
C ARG A 98 8.62 -5.35 2.90
N ILE A 99 7.71 -6.31 3.00
CA ILE A 99 7.55 -7.13 4.19
C ILE A 99 8.34 -8.41 3.97
N LYS A 100 9.51 -8.50 4.59
CA LYS A 100 10.45 -9.59 4.36
C LYS A 100 10.10 -10.85 5.14
N ASP A 101 9.44 -10.68 6.27
CA ASP A 101 9.08 -11.79 7.13
C ASP A 101 7.80 -11.45 7.90
N TRP A 102 6.94 -12.43 8.05
CA TRP A 102 5.68 -12.28 8.77
C TRP A 102 5.27 -13.61 9.37
N LYS A 103 4.40 -13.56 10.37
CA LYS A 103 3.85 -14.73 11.05
C LYS A 103 2.34 -14.71 10.99
N GLY A 104 1.75 -15.88 10.89
CA GLY A 104 0.31 -16.02 10.85
C GLY A 104 -0.19 -16.44 9.48
N LYS A 105 -1.46 -16.84 9.46
CA LYS A 105 -2.12 -17.28 8.23
C LYS A 105 -2.81 -16.08 7.59
N ILE A 106 -2.51 -15.85 6.32
CA ILE A 106 -3.10 -14.74 5.58
C ILE A 106 -4.60 -14.97 5.39
N ARG A 107 -5.37 -13.92 5.69
CA ARG A 107 -6.84 -13.90 5.56
C ARG A 107 -7.26 -12.64 4.83
N SER A 108 -8.46 -12.67 4.25
CA SER A 108 -9.11 -11.49 3.71
C SER A 108 -10.15 -11.02 4.72
N ASN A 109 -9.81 -10.00 5.50
CA ASN A 109 -10.68 -9.51 6.55
C ASN A 109 -11.56 -8.33 6.11
N GLU A 110 -11.09 -7.51 5.16
CA GLU A 110 -11.78 -6.28 4.77
C GLU A 110 -12.03 -6.20 3.27
N ALA A 111 -11.08 -6.65 2.44
CA ALA A 111 -11.23 -6.63 1.00
C ALA A 111 -12.20 -7.70 0.52
N GLU A 112 -12.65 -7.61 -0.72
CA GLU A 112 -13.46 -8.65 -1.34
C GLU A 112 -12.69 -9.96 -1.37
N SER A 113 -11.41 -9.89 -1.76
CA SER A 113 -10.53 -11.06 -1.74
C SER A 113 -9.07 -10.63 -1.61
N VAL A 114 -8.26 -11.54 -1.07
CA VAL A 114 -6.80 -11.39 -0.96
C VAL A 114 -6.21 -12.65 -1.56
N TYR A 115 -5.25 -12.51 -2.46
CA TYR A 115 -4.68 -13.68 -3.15
C TYR A 115 -3.26 -13.37 -3.67
N TRP A 116 -2.55 -14.43 -3.98
CA TRP A 116 -1.21 -14.35 -4.57
C TRP A 116 -1.34 -14.19 -6.09
N GLU A 117 -0.76 -13.12 -6.63
CA GLU A 117 -0.81 -12.81 -8.04
C GLU A 117 0.58 -13.00 -8.67
N SER A 118 0.66 -13.84 -9.68
CA SER A 118 1.91 -14.10 -10.40
C SER A 118 2.10 -13.21 -11.64
N ASP A 119 1.03 -12.55 -12.09
CA ASP A 119 1.07 -11.67 -13.26
C ASP A 119 0.82 -10.23 -12.85
N ILE A 120 1.90 -9.44 -12.88
CA ILE A 120 1.82 -8.04 -12.46
C ILE A 120 0.85 -7.20 -13.30
N ARG A 121 0.51 -7.64 -14.51
CA ARG A 121 -0.43 -6.91 -15.37
C ARG A 121 -1.82 -6.84 -14.74
N HIS A 122 -2.13 -7.71 -13.80
CA HIS A 122 -3.41 -7.73 -13.11
C HIS A 122 -3.48 -6.70 -11.97
N LEU A 123 -2.36 -6.09 -11.58
CA LEU A 123 -2.38 -4.94 -10.66
C LEU A 123 -2.94 -3.73 -11.39
N SER A 124 -3.86 -3.02 -10.76
CA SER A 124 -4.57 -1.90 -11.37
C SER A 124 -3.73 -0.64 -11.51
N ASP A 125 -2.73 -0.46 -10.66
CA ASP A 125 -1.94 0.78 -10.60
C ASP A 125 -0.56 0.61 -11.23
N SER A 126 -0.20 1.55 -12.13
CA SER A 126 1.06 1.44 -12.88
C SER A 126 2.31 1.58 -12.01
N ILE A 127 2.25 2.39 -10.96
CA ILE A 127 3.38 2.55 -10.05
C ILE A 127 3.56 1.31 -9.21
N GLU A 128 2.47 0.71 -8.74
CA GLU A 128 2.55 -0.54 -7.98
C GLU A 128 3.10 -1.67 -8.86
N ARG A 129 2.71 -1.72 -10.13
CA ARG A 129 3.29 -2.68 -11.07
C ARG A 129 4.81 -2.53 -11.17
N LYS A 130 5.30 -1.29 -11.24
CA LYS A 130 6.75 -1.02 -11.32
C LYS A 130 7.48 -1.44 -10.05
N ILE A 131 6.89 -1.15 -8.90
CA ILE A 131 7.45 -1.55 -7.60
C ILE A 131 7.61 -3.06 -7.52
N VAL A 132 6.54 -3.78 -7.83
CA VAL A 132 6.52 -5.25 -7.75
C VAL A 132 7.47 -5.87 -8.77
N LEU A 133 7.46 -5.37 -10.01
CA LEU A 133 8.35 -5.88 -11.05
C LEU A 133 9.81 -5.80 -10.63
N LYS A 134 10.22 -4.67 -10.06
CA LYS A 134 11.59 -4.48 -9.60
C LYS A 134 11.95 -5.49 -8.50
N LEU A 135 11.05 -5.70 -7.55
CA LEU A 135 11.30 -6.64 -6.46
C LEU A 135 11.34 -8.10 -6.96
N LEU A 136 10.44 -8.47 -7.87
CA LEU A 136 10.43 -9.81 -8.44
C LEU A 136 11.71 -10.09 -9.23
N SER A 137 12.21 -9.09 -9.97
CA SER A 137 13.45 -9.26 -10.74
C SER A 137 14.66 -9.45 -9.82
N GLN A 138 14.66 -8.87 -8.63
CA GLN A 138 15.71 -9.09 -7.64
C GLN A 138 15.67 -10.50 -7.07
N VAL A 139 14.48 -11.03 -6.83
CA VAL A 139 14.31 -12.39 -6.32
C VAL A 139 14.79 -13.42 -7.34
N SER A 140 14.48 -13.22 -8.61
CA SER A 140 14.84 -14.18 -9.66
C SER A 140 16.34 -14.21 -10.01
N ARG A 141 17.14 -13.36 -9.39
CA ARG A 141 18.60 -13.35 -9.59
C ARG A 141 19.36 -14.28 -8.66
N VAL A 142 18.67 -14.90 -7.76
CA VAL A 142 19.30 -15.81 -6.79
C VAL A 142 19.71 -17.12 -7.47
#